data_bf7b79071350167527a7c0126d1f2e81
#
_entry.id   bf7b79071350167527a7c0126d1f2e81
#
_cell.length_a   1.000
_cell.length_b   1.000
_cell.length_c   1.000
_cell.angle_alpha   90.00
_cell.angle_beta   90.00
_cell.angle_gamma   90.00
#
_symmetry.space_group_name_H-M   'P 1'
#
loop_
_entity.id
_entity.type
_entity.pdbx_description
1 polymer ?
#
loop_
_entity_poly.entity_id
_entity_poly.type
_entity_poly.pdbx_seq_one_letter_code
_entity_poly.pdbx_strand_id
1 'polypeptide(L)'
;ERLVPIDKNTLGTIENYFKIRELFIKNKNDQKWLFPSKNSKLGHISRQRFNQLLKELTIKVGIEEKFVSPHKLRHAFASHLLANGLDLRSLQILLGHADISTTQIYTHILNDRLKKTVKDNHPLSKIYNK
;
A
#
# COMPACT_ATOMS: atom_id res chain seq x y z
N GLU A 1 9.66 -11.67 2.02
CA GLU A 1 8.34 -11.67 1.38
C GLU A 1 7.27 -11.32 2.40
N ARG A 2 6.23 -10.56 2.02
CA ARG A 2 5.20 -10.08 2.94
C ARG A 2 3.84 -10.19 2.29
N LEU A 3 2.86 -10.70 3.02
CA LEU A 3 1.46 -10.69 2.62
C LEU A 3 0.79 -9.45 3.21
N VAL A 4 0.21 -8.62 2.34
CA VAL A 4 -0.53 -7.43 2.75
C VAL A 4 -1.97 -7.59 2.24
N PRO A 5 -2.97 -7.49 3.13
CA PRO A 5 -4.37 -7.54 2.70
C PRO A 5 -4.71 -6.28 1.89
N ILE A 6 -5.47 -6.46 0.83
CA ILE A 6 -5.94 -5.40 -0.06
C ILE A 6 -7.47 -5.36 0.01
N ASP A 7 -8.03 -4.18 0.21
CA ASP A 7 -9.49 -3.98 0.15
C ASP A 7 -10.01 -3.95 -1.30
N LYS A 8 -11.33 -4.06 -1.47
CA LYS A 8 -11.94 -4.10 -2.79
C LYS A 8 -11.70 -2.84 -3.62
N ASN A 9 -11.67 -1.66 -3.00
CA ASN A 9 -11.49 -0.39 -3.70
C ASN A 9 -10.06 -0.27 -4.23
N THR A 10 -9.09 -0.64 -3.39
CA THR A 10 -7.67 -0.72 -3.78
C THR A 10 -7.47 -1.75 -4.89
N LEU A 11 -8.13 -2.91 -4.82
CA LEU A 11 -8.09 -3.93 -5.86
C LEU A 11 -8.60 -3.38 -7.19
N GLY A 12 -9.77 -2.74 -7.20
CA GLY A 12 -10.34 -2.13 -8.41
C GLY A 12 -9.41 -1.05 -9.01
N THR A 13 -8.74 -0.27 -8.15
CA THR A 13 -7.76 0.72 -8.60
C THR A 13 -6.54 0.04 -9.26
N ILE A 14 -6.05 -1.05 -8.69
CA ILE A 14 -4.96 -1.85 -9.24
C ILE A 14 -5.37 -2.48 -10.58
N GLU A 15 -6.57 -3.02 -10.69
CA GLU A 15 -7.11 -3.58 -11.94
C GLU A 15 -7.18 -2.51 -13.05
N ASN A 16 -7.64 -1.30 -12.72
CA ASN A 16 -7.62 -0.19 -13.68
C ASN A 16 -6.21 0.22 -14.08
N TYR A 17 -5.29 0.22 -13.13
CA TYR A 17 -3.88 0.46 -13.44
C TYR A 17 -3.30 -0.61 -14.37
N PHE A 18 -3.66 -1.89 -14.21
CA PHE A 18 -3.18 -2.96 -15.08
C PHE A 18 -3.56 -2.76 -16.55
N LYS A 19 -4.68 -2.08 -16.86
CA LYS A 19 -5.08 -1.76 -18.23
C LYS A 19 -4.08 -0.84 -18.96
N ILE A 20 -3.35 -0.02 -18.19
CA ILE A 20 -2.37 0.95 -18.72
C ILE A 20 -0.93 0.61 -18.34
N ARG A 21 -0.71 -0.41 -17.52
CA ARG A 21 0.60 -0.77 -16.98
C ARG A 21 1.65 -1.06 -18.06
N GLU A 22 1.24 -1.64 -19.16
CA GLU A 22 2.14 -1.95 -20.29
C GLU A 22 2.79 -0.71 -20.89
N LEU A 23 2.13 0.44 -20.81
CA LEU A 23 2.69 1.72 -21.25
C LEU A 23 3.98 2.11 -20.49
N PHE A 24 4.23 1.55 -19.32
CA PHE A 24 5.38 1.83 -18.48
C PHE A 24 6.49 0.78 -18.56
N ILE A 25 6.27 -0.31 -19.31
CA ILE A 25 7.24 -1.39 -19.52
C ILE A 25 8.18 -1.01 -20.65
N LYS A 26 9.49 -1.11 -20.43
CA LYS A 26 10.52 -0.89 -21.44
C LYS A 26 11.02 -2.22 -22.02
N ASN A 27 11.30 -3.18 -21.14
CA ASN A 27 11.88 -4.47 -21.51
C ASN A 27 11.00 -5.60 -20.96
N LYS A 28 11.06 -6.78 -21.59
CA LYS A 28 10.32 -7.97 -21.11
C LYS A 28 10.62 -8.32 -19.63
N ASN A 29 11.85 -8.11 -19.19
CA ASN A 29 12.28 -8.36 -17.81
C ASN A 29 11.61 -7.42 -16.78
N ASP A 30 11.08 -6.27 -17.22
CA ASP A 30 10.43 -5.31 -16.34
C ASP A 30 8.98 -5.72 -16.00
N GLN A 31 8.44 -6.71 -16.71
CA GLN A 31 7.08 -7.24 -16.47
C GLN A 31 6.89 -7.83 -15.07
N LYS A 32 7.96 -8.28 -14.42
CA LYS A 32 7.91 -8.80 -13.04
C LYS A 32 7.56 -7.74 -11.98
N TRP A 33 7.73 -6.46 -12.30
CA TRP A 33 7.50 -5.38 -11.36
C TRP A 33 6.05 -4.92 -11.38
N LEU A 34 5.44 -4.74 -10.22
CA LEU A 34 4.10 -4.17 -10.13
C LEU A 34 4.07 -2.76 -10.72
N PHE A 35 5.06 -1.94 -10.41
CA PHE A 35 5.21 -0.57 -10.91
C PHE A 35 6.46 -0.44 -11.80
N PRO A 36 6.39 -0.88 -13.07
CA PRO A 36 7.50 -0.71 -13.99
C PRO A 36 7.73 0.78 -14.31
N SER A 37 8.93 1.11 -14.79
CA SER A 37 9.29 2.48 -15.17
C SER A 37 10.28 2.49 -16.33
N LYS A 38 9.86 3.02 -17.46
CA LYS A 38 10.71 3.17 -18.66
C LYS A 38 11.95 4.02 -18.43
N ASN A 39 11.86 4.99 -17.53
CA ASN A 39 12.93 5.96 -17.26
C ASN A 39 13.89 5.49 -16.16
N SER A 40 13.63 4.35 -15.55
CA SER A 40 14.47 3.79 -14.51
C SER A 40 15.45 2.78 -15.07
N LYS A 41 16.73 2.88 -14.70
CA LYS A 41 17.74 1.85 -15.00
C LYS A 41 17.41 0.50 -14.32
N LEU A 42 16.62 0.52 -13.24
CA LEU A 42 16.21 -0.66 -12.50
C LEU A 42 14.95 -1.33 -13.07
N GLY A 43 14.31 -0.72 -14.09
CA GLY A 43 13.05 -1.20 -14.69
C GLY A 43 11.80 -0.95 -13.86
N HIS A 44 11.92 -0.36 -12.67
CA HIS A 44 10.80 -0.08 -11.78
C HIS A 44 10.92 1.31 -11.12
N ILE A 45 9.82 1.78 -10.53
CA ILE A 45 9.81 3.03 -9.76
C ILE A 45 10.70 2.88 -8.53
N SER A 46 11.67 3.79 -8.35
CA SER A 46 12.49 3.87 -7.15
C SER A 46 11.70 4.49 -5.98
N ARG A 47 12.17 4.27 -4.75
CA ARG A 47 11.62 4.94 -3.54
C ARG A 47 11.65 6.46 -3.67
N GLN A 48 12.73 7.00 -4.23
CA GLN A 48 12.88 8.43 -4.47
C GLN A 48 11.84 8.94 -5.48
N ARG A 49 11.66 8.24 -6.60
CA ARG A 49 10.65 8.63 -7.60
C ARG A 49 9.23 8.54 -7.05
N PHE A 50 8.92 7.52 -6.26
CA PHE A 50 7.63 7.44 -5.58
C PHE A 50 7.40 8.64 -4.65
N ASN A 51 8.40 9.03 -3.87
CA ASN A 51 8.30 10.20 -3.01
C ASN A 51 8.08 11.51 -3.81
N GLN A 52 8.75 11.66 -4.95
CA GLN A 52 8.53 12.80 -5.86
C GLN A 52 7.10 12.82 -6.41
N LEU A 53 6.60 11.69 -6.90
CA LEU A 53 5.21 11.57 -7.39
C LEU A 53 4.20 11.94 -6.30
N LEU A 54 4.43 11.50 -5.08
CA LEU A 54 3.58 11.82 -3.95
C LEU A 54 3.57 13.33 -3.68
N LYS A 55 4.72 13.99 -3.73
CA LYS A 55 4.83 15.45 -3.60
C LYS A 55 4.13 16.20 -4.74
N GLU A 56 4.32 15.76 -5.97
CA GLU A 56 3.62 16.31 -7.14
C GLU A 56 2.09 16.25 -6.95
N LEU A 57 1.58 15.16 -6.39
CA LEU A 57 0.15 15.01 -6.07
C LEU A 57 -0.30 15.95 -4.96
N THR A 58 0.49 16.12 -3.90
CA THR A 58 0.12 17.01 -2.79
C THR A 58 0.02 18.47 -3.24
N ILE A 59 0.93 18.92 -4.10
CA ILE A 59 0.87 20.26 -4.69
C ILE A 59 -0.44 20.44 -5.47
N LYS A 60 -0.81 19.47 -6.30
CA LYS A 60 -2.05 19.53 -7.11
C LYS A 60 -3.32 19.67 -6.28
N VAL A 61 -3.35 19.10 -5.08
CA VAL A 61 -4.52 19.15 -4.18
C VAL A 61 -4.40 20.21 -3.10
N GLY A 62 -3.38 21.08 -3.15
CA GLY A 62 -3.21 22.17 -2.21
C GLY A 62 -2.78 21.76 -0.79
N ILE A 63 -2.18 20.58 -0.64
CA ILE A 63 -1.62 20.12 0.63
C ILE A 63 -0.14 20.49 0.69
N GLU A 64 0.32 21.01 1.81
CA GLU A 64 1.74 21.32 1.98
C GLU A 64 2.58 20.03 1.97
N GLU A 65 3.63 20.01 1.15
CA GLU A 65 4.53 18.86 0.98
C GLU A 65 5.11 18.33 2.29
N LYS A 66 5.36 19.22 3.26
CA LYS A 66 5.92 18.83 4.56
C LYS A 66 5.03 17.87 5.36
N PHE A 67 3.72 17.82 5.07
CA PHE A 67 2.78 16.94 5.76
C PHE A 67 2.66 15.57 5.12
N VAL A 68 3.17 15.35 3.91
CA VAL A 68 2.97 14.13 3.16
C VAL A 68 4.31 13.48 2.79
N SER A 69 4.48 12.24 3.21
CA SER A 69 5.57 11.37 2.77
C SER A 69 5.12 9.91 2.91
N PRO A 70 5.76 8.95 2.25
CA PRO A 70 5.43 7.53 2.41
C PRO A 70 5.45 7.08 3.88
N HIS A 71 6.40 7.60 4.65
CA HIS A 71 6.50 7.29 6.08
C HIS A 71 5.35 7.87 6.89
N LYS A 72 4.98 9.12 6.62
CA LYS A 72 3.83 9.76 7.29
C LYS A 72 2.51 9.11 6.94
N LEU A 73 2.30 8.71 5.68
CA LEU A 73 1.12 7.95 5.27
C LEU A 73 1.05 6.61 6.00
N ARG A 74 2.16 5.89 6.09
CA ARG A 74 2.24 4.63 6.85
C ARG A 74 1.94 4.85 8.33
N HIS A 75 2.47 5.92 8.92
CA HIS A 75 2.22 6.26 10.33
C HIS A 75 0.75 6.63 10.57
N ALA A 76 0.16 7.44 9.69
CA ALA A 76 -1.26 7.78 9.75
C ALA A 76 -2.14 6.52 9.65
N PHE A 77 -1.86 5.63 8.70
CA PHE A 77 -2.57 4.37 8.54
C PHE A 77 -2.49 3.52 9.82
N ALA A 78 -1.29 3.36 10.39
CA ALA A 78 -1.08 2.63 11.63
C ALA A 78 -1.87 3.23 12.80
N SER A 79 -1.82 4.57 12.94
CA SER A 79 -2.53 5.29 13.99
C SER A 79 -4.04 5.15 13.88
N HIS A 80 -4.58 5.22 12.65
CA HIS A 80 -6.00 5.02 12.39
C HIS A 80 -6.46 3.60 12.73
N LEU A 81 -5.68 2.58 12.40
CA LEU A 81 -6.02 1.19 12.72
C LEU A 81 -6.01 0.96 14.24
N LEU A 82 -5.01 1.48 14.97
CA LEU A 82 -4.95 1.41 16.43
C LEU A 82 -6.13 2.14 17.08
N ALA A 83 -6.44 3.34 16.62
CA ALA A 83 -7.57 4.12 17.13
C ALA A 83 -8.92 3.44 16.90
N ASN A 84 -9.03 2.57 15.90
CA ASN A 84 -10.21 1.76 15.62
C ASN A 84 -10.15 0.34 16.25
N GLY A 85 -9.25 0.11 17.20
CA GLY A 85 -9.22 -1.10 18.01
C GLY A 85 -8.40 -2.25 17.46
N LEU A 86 -7.55 -2.01 16.43
CA LEU A 86 -6.58 -3.04 16.03
C LEU A 86 -5.52 -3.19 17.13
N ASP A 87 -5.25 -4.43 17.53
CA ASP A 87 -4.18 -4.69 18.48
C ASP A 87 -2.78 -4.46 17.88
N LEU A 88 -1.82 -4.11 18.75
CA LEU A 88 -0.47 -3.77 18.34
C LEU A 88 0.26 -4.91 17.61
N ARG A 89 -0.01 -6.16 18.00
CA ARG A 89 0.61 -7.34 17.38
C ARG A 89 0.14 -7.53 15.94
N SER A 90 -1.16 -7.42 15.72
CA SER A 90 -1.75 -7.46 14.37
C SER A 90 -1.22 -6.32 13.49
N LEU A 91 -1.05 -5.12 14.07
CA LEU A 91 -0.46 -4.00 13.35
C LEU A 91 1.00 -4.24 12.97
N GLN A 92 1.82 -4.79 13.86
CA GLN A 92 3.20 -5.14 13.58
C GLN A 92 3.31 -6.12 12.41
N ILE A 93 2.47 -7.16 12.40
CA ILE A 93 2.39 -8.13 11.31
C ILE A 93 2.01 -7.44 10.00
N LEU A 94 0.95 -6.63 10.01
CA LEU A 94 0.47 -5.88 8.85
C LEU A 94 1.54 -4.96 8.26
N LEU A 95 2.29 -4.28 9.11
CA LEU A 95 3.37 -3.40 8.69
C LEU A 95 4.66 -4.14 8.34
N GLY A 96 4.73 -5.44 8.61
CA GLY A 96 5.89 -6.27 8.29
C GLY A 96 7.11 -5.97 9.16
N HIS A 97 6.91 -5.61 10.42
CA HIS A 97 7.95 -5.48 11.43
C HIS A 97 8.24 -6.80 12.16
N ALA A 98 7.59 -7.89 11.78
CA ALA A 98 7.79 -9.17 12.43
C ALA A 98 8.97 -9.93 11.82
N ASP A 99 9.81 -10.44 12.68
CA ASP A 99 10.74 -11.52 12.37
C ASP A 99 9.91 -12.77 12.03
N ILE A 100 9.91 -13.16 10.76
CA ILE A 100 8.91 -14.12 10.24
C ILE A 100 9.51 -15.53 10.30
N SER A 101 9.66 -16.07 11.48
CA SER A 101 9.84 -17.53 11.62
C SER A 101 8.51 -18.31 11.76
N THR A 102 7.35 -17.64 11.72
CA THR A 102 6.02 -18.24 11.99
C THR A 102 4.97 -17.98 10.91
N THR A 103 5.36 -17.97 9.64
CA THR A 103 4.47 -17.67 8.51
C THR A 103 3.30 -18.65 8.36
N GLN A 104 3.42 -19.89 8.81
CA GLN A 104 2.36 -20.91 8.62
C GLN A 104 1.18 -20.79 9.60
N ILE A 105 1.41 -20.35 10.83
CA ILE A 105 0.34 -20.26 11.87
C ILE A 105 -0.54 -19.02 11.62
N TYR A 106 0.02 -17.96 11.01
CA TYR A 106 -0.67 -16.69 10.83
C TYR A 106 -1.49 -16.58 9.56
N THR A 107 -1.31 -17.49 8.59
CA THR A 107 -2.01 -17.44 7.29
C THR A 107 -3.53 -17.57 7.45
N HIS A 108 -4.02 -18.37 8.38
CA HIS A 108 -5.47 -18.52 8.64
C HIS A 108 -6.04 -17.40 9.51
N ILE A 109 -5.31 -16.97 10.55
CA ILE A 109 -5.75 -15.90 11.46
C ILE A 109 -5.65 -14.52 10.77
N LEU A 110 -4.62 -14.32 9.93
CA LEU A 110 -4.48 -13.11 9.10
C LEU A 110 -5.63 -12.97 8.10
N ASN A 111 -6.08 -14.07 7.49
CA ASN A 111 -7.04 -13.97 6.40
C ASN A 111 -8.42 -13.47 6.84
N ASP A 112 -8.94 -13.88 7.98
CA ASP A 112 -10.32 -13.53 8.35
C ASP A 112 -10.42 -12.31 9.27
N ARG A 113 -9.59 -12.22 10.30
CA ARG A 113 -9.59 -11.06 11.21
C ARG A 113 -9.00 -9.81 10.57
N LEU A 114 -7.82 -9.92 9.92
CA LEU A 114 -7.19 -8.75 9.28
C LEU A 114 -8.01 -8.24 8.09
N LYS A 115 -8.58 -9.12 7.27
CA LYS A 115 -9.47 -8.71 6.17
C LYS A 115 -10.69 -7.95 6.70
N LYS A 116 -11.30 -8.46 7.76
CA LYS A 116 -12.45 -7.80 8.39
C LYS A 116 -12.05 -6.47 9.02
N THR A 117 -10.97 -6.43 9.79
CA THR A 117 -10.49 -5.24 10.47
C THR A 117 -10.02 -4.16 9.49
N VAL A 118 -9.29 -4.54 8.44
CA VAL A 118 -8.88 -3.58 7.38
C VAL A 118 -10.09 -3.07 6.63
N LYS A 119 -11.05 -3.94 6.28
CA LYS A 119 -12.30 -3.53 5.64
C LYS A 119 -13.09 -2.54 6.48
N ASP A 120 -13.21 -2.80 7.79
CA ASP A 120 -14.03 -2.01 8.69
C ASP A 120 -13.33 -0.72 9.15
N ASN A 121 -11.98 -0.70 9.19
CA ASN A 121 -11.18 0.38 9.78
C ASN A 121 -10.23 1.10 8.81
N HIS A 122 -10.23 0.73 7.52
CA HIS A 122 -9.40 1.43 6.53
C HIS A 122 -9.91 2.87 6.34
N PRO A 123 -9.06 3.89 6.39
CA PRO A 123 -9.49 5.30 6.28
C PRO A 123 -10.33 5.58 5.03
N LEU A 124 -10.05 4.90 3.92
CA LEU A 124 -10.75 5.09 2.65
C LEU A 124 -12.03 4.25 2.52
N SER A 125 -12.25 3.23 3.35
CA SER A 125 -13.45 2.39 3.24
C SER A 125 -14.76 3.14 3.55
N LYS A 126 -14.67 4.19 4.37
CA LYS A 126 -15.80 5.05 4.77
C LYS A 126 -16.10 6.17 3.76
N ILE A 127 -15.20 6.47 2.83
CA ILE A 127 -15.36 7.56 1.86
C ILE A 127 -16.21 7.12 0.66
N TYR A 128 -16.18 5.85 0.31
CA TYR A 128 -16.86 5.30 -0.88
C TYR A 128 -18.24 4.66 -0.59
N ASN A 129 -18.69 4.66 0.67
CA ASN A 129 -20.01 4.15 1.08
C ASN A 129 -21.06 5.27 1.30
N LYS A 130 -20.87 6.43 0.69
CA LYS A 130 -21.90 7.49 0.60
C LYS A 130 -22.48 7.54 -0.79
#